data_617a84e9faab2ee2d3d4101fa0afa74a
#
_entry.id   617a84e9faab2ee2d3d4101fa0afa74a
#
_cell.length_a   1.000
_cell.length_b   1.000
_cell.length_c   1.000
_cell.angle_alpha   90.00
_cell.angle_beta   90.00
_cell.angle_gamma   90.00
#
_symmetry.space_group_name_H-M   'P 1'
#
loop_
_entity.id
_entity.type
_entity.pdbx_description
1 polymer ?
#
loop_
_entity_poly.entity_id
_entity_poly.type
_entity_poly.pdbx_seq_one_letter_code
_entity_poly.pdbx_strand_id
1 'polypeptide(L)'
;RIAELTEAAFREKLWDHRPLTDFWRVGPGIAKKLSIYGIFTMGDIALCSEQDEELLYQLFGKNAELLIDHAWGWEPCTVAAIKAYRPASSSLTSGQVLSCAYEAEQARLVIKEMADALALDLVDKGLVTDQIVLTVGYDIENLTDPARSAGYRGEVEKDRYGRRVPKPAHGTENLDSYTSSARKIMDAATALFDRIIHRGLLVRRMYVVANHVVPEAEAPKKNEDFVQMDLFTDYGEQKVRQREEEAALSRERKLQEAALAIKKKYGKNALLKGMNLEEGATARTRNGQIGGHRA
;
A
#
# COMPACT_ATOMS: atom_id res chain seq x y z
N ARG A 1 29.68 6.88 -10.68
CA ARG A 1 30.30 8.06 -10.05
C ARG A 1 30.16 7.88 -8.54
N ILE A 2 31.24 8.14 -7.81
CA ILE A 2 31.28 8.11 -6.34
C ILE A 2 31.54 9.54 -5.89
N ALA A 3 30.85 10.00 -4.86
CA ALA A 3 31.08 11.27 -4.19
C ALA A 3 31.29 11.01 -2.71
N GLU A 4 32.21 11.73 -2.10
CA GLU A 4 32.41 11.79 -0.66
C GLU A 4 31.79 13.07 -0.12
N LEU A 5 31.01 12.95 0.95
CA LEU A 5 30.32 14.04 1.58
C LEU A 5 30.58 13.96 3.09
N THR A 6 31.45 14.84 3.57
CA THR A 6 31.68 15.08 5.01
C THR A 6 30.74 16.18 5.51
N GLU A 7 30.57 16.31 6.84
CA GLU A 7 29.77 17.40 7.42
C GLU A 7 30.28 18.79 6.96
N ALA A 8 31.58 19.00 6.89
CA ALA A 8 32.17 20.26 6.40
C ALA A 8 31.83 20.49 4.94
N ALA A 9 31.97 19.48 4.07
CA ALA A 9 31.62 19.57 2.67
C ALA A 9 30.10 19.75 2.44
N PHE A 10 29.26 19.18 3.31
CA PHE A 10 27.83 19.38 3.30
C PHE A 10 27.48 20.86 3.56
N ARG A 11 28.05 21.44 4.60
CA ARG A 11 27.83 22.85 4.95
C ARG A 11 28.32 23.77 3.84
N GLU A 12 29.51 23.55 3.32
CA GLU A 12 30.10 24.38 2.26
C GLU A 12 29.30 24.33 0.96
N LYS A 13 28.76 23.16 0.56
CA LYS A 13 28.21 22.93 -0.77
C LYS A 13 26.69 22.87 -0.84
N LEU A 14 26.04 22.49 0.27
CA LEU A 14 24.62 22.13 0.26
C LEU A 14 23.76 22.98 1.21
N TRP A 15 24.35 23.77 2.11
CA TRP A 15 23.54 24.60 3.02
C TRP A 15 22.64 25.57 2.29
N ASP A 16 23.10 26.17 1.20
CA ASP A 16 22.34 27.13 0.39
C ASP A 16 21.54 26.47 -0.74
N HIS A 17 21.59 25.14 -0.86
CA HIS A 17 20.91 24.44 -1.94
C HIS A 17 19.38 24.59 -1.86
N ARG A 18 18.77 24.81 -3.01
CA ARG A 18 17.31 24.89 -3.22
C ARG A 18 16.90 24.01 -4.41
N PRO A 19 15.73 23.39 -4.37
CA PRO A 19 14.71 23.45 -3.31
C PRO A 19 15.01 22.49 -2.14
N LEU A 20 14.46 22.77 -0.95
CA LEU A 20 14.56 21.88 0.23
C LEU A 20 14.03 20.46 -0.03
N THR A 21 13.10 20.32 -0.97
CA THR A 21 12.50 19.01 -1.34
C THR A 21 13.48 18.04 -2.02
N ASP A 22 14.68 18.48 -2.38
CA ASP A 22 15.73 17.61 -2.92
C ASP A 22 16.42 16.80 -1.81
N PHE A 23 16.26 17.23 -0.55
CA PHE A 23 16.83 16.52 0.59
C PHE A 23 15.92 15.38 1.08
N TRP A 24 16.57 14.31 1.50
CA TRP A 24 15.88 13.16 2.08
C TRP A 24 14.97 13.56 3.24
N ARG A 25 13.75 13.00 3.25
CA ARG A 25 12.68 13.28 4.22
C ARG A 25 12.11 14.69 4.24
N VAL A 26 12.55 15.60 3.39
CA VAL A 26 11.94 16.92 3.24
C VAL A 26 10.95 16.91 2.08
N GLY A 27 9.71 16.54 2.37
CA GLY A 27 8.62 16.60 1.39
C GLY A 27 8.01 18.00 1.24
N PRO A 28 7.11 18.21 0.24
CA PRO A 28 6.44 19.48 0.01
C PRO A 28 5.69 20.05 1.23
N GLY A 29 5.15 19.16 2.08
CA GLY A 29 4.46 19.56 3.31
C GLY A 29 5.40 20.18 4.34
N ILE A 30 6.59 19.62 4.52
CA ILE A 30 7.63 20.17 5.42
C ILE A 30 8.15 21.49 4.86
N ALA A 31 8.55 21.51 3.59
CA ALA A 31 9.03 22.73 2.93
C ALA A 31 8.01 23.87 3.00
N LYS A 32 6.71 23.59 2.80
CA LYS A 32 5.63 24.58 2.93
C LYS A 32 5.51 25.12 4.36
N LYS A 33 5.61 24.28 5.39
CA LYS A 33 5.56 24.76 6.78
C LYS A 33 6.74 25.65 7.10
N LEU A 34 7.96 25.25 6.70
CA LEU A 34 9.18 26.03 6.92
C LEU A 34 9.14 27.36 6.20
N SER A 35 8.63 27.43 4.98
CA SER A 35 8.57 28.66 4.18
C SER A 35 7.74 29.78 4.83
N ILE A 36 6.76 29.45 5.68
CA ILE A 36 5.96 30.43 6.44
C ILE A 36 6.83 31.22 7.42
N TYR A 37 7.92 30.61 7.89
CA TYR A 37 8.89 31.22 8.82
C TYR A 37 10.15 31.73 8.12
N GLY A 38 10.14 31.79 6.78
CA GLY A 38 11.30 32.27 6.03
C GLY A 38 12.44 31.28 5.90
N ILE A 39 12.23 30.01 6.20
CA ILE A 39 13.22 28.93 6.17
C ILE A 39 13.12 28.20 4.84
N PHE A 40 14.14 28.29 3.99
CA PHE A 40 14.14 27.79 2.61
C PHE A 40 15.30 26.84 2.30
N THR A 41 16.30 26.74 3.18
CA THR A 41 17.52 25.96 2.97
C THR A 41 17.86 25.11 4.20
N MET A 42 18.77 24.15 4.04
CA MET A 42 19.29 23.38 5.18
C MET A 42 20.08 24.29 6.14
N GLY A 43 20.81 25.27 5.62
CA GLY A 43 21.48 26.27 6.44
C GLY A 43 20.51 27.08 7.29
N ASP A 44 19.35 27.49 6.74
CA ASP A 44 18.34 28.19 7.53
C ASP A 44 17.79 27.32 8.66
N ILE A 45 17.60 26.00 8.43
CA ILE A 45 17.16 25.06 9.46
C ILE A 45 18.22 24.93 10.58
N ALA A 46 19.48 24.78 10.17
CA ALA A 46 20.59 24.67 11.12
C ALA A 46 20.71 25.94 11.99
N LEU A 47 20.65 27.13 11.39
CA LEU A 47 20.67 28.41 12.12
C LEU A 47 19.42 28.57 13.00
N CYS A 48 18.25 28.15 12.54
CA CYS A 48 17.03 28.17 13.34
C CYS A 48 17.18 27.26 14.58
N SER A 49 17.84 26.10 14.46
CA SER A 49 18.06 25.19 15.58
C SER A 49 18.95 25.78 16.68
N GLU A 50 19.83 26.74 16.34
CA GLU A 50 20.63 27.47 17.33
C GLU A 50 19.88 28.65 17.98
N GLN A 51 18.98 29.27 17.25
CA GLN A 51 18.30 30.50 17.69
C GLN A 51 16.94 30.24 18.34
N ASP A 52 16.17 29.31 17.79
CA ASP A 52 14.81 28.95 18.21
C ASP A 52 14.51 27.48 17.85
N GLU A 53 15.16 26.56 18.55
CA GLU A 53 14.95 25.12 18.35
C GLU A 53 13.51 24.72 18.65
N GLU A 54 12.87 25.38 19.63
CA GLU A 54 11.49 25.10 20.04
C GLU A 54 10.50 25.25 18.89
N LEU A 55 10.71 26.20 17.99
CA LEU A 55 9.89 26.37 16.79
C LEU A 55 9.90 25.09 15.94
N LEU A 56 11.05 24.46 15.74
CA LEU A 56 11.18 23.25 14.95
C LEU A 56 10.44 22.07 15.62
N TYR A 57 10.54 21.95 16.94
CA TYR A 57 9.82 20.93 17.71
C TYR A 57 8.29 21.15 17.69
N GLN A 58 7.82 22.38 17.77
CA GLN A 58 6.40 22.72 17.65
C GLN A 58 5.85 22.36 16.26
N LEU A 59 6.62 22.55 15.19
CA LEU A 59 6.21 22.26 13.82
C LEU A 59 6.22 20.76 13.48
N PHE A 60 7.18 20.00 14.01
CA PHE A 60 7.49 18.64 13.55
C PHE A 60 7.53 17.59 14.67
N GLY A 61 7.38 17.99 15.94
CA GLY A 61 7.50 17.11 17.10
C GLY A 61 8.85 16.40 17.10
N LYS A 62 8.90 15.13 17.50
CA LYS A 62 10.13 14.33 17.55
C LYS A 62 10.87 14.20 16.19
N ASN A 63 10.23 14.49 15.09
CA ASN A 63 10.89 14.47 13.78
C ASN A 63 11.76 15.71 13.54
N ALA A 64 11.69 16.74 14.41
CA ALA A 64 12.56 17.91 14.35
C ALA A 64 14.01 17.51 14.60
N GLU A 65 14.28 16.60 15.55
CA GLU A 65 15.62 16.12 15.88
C GLU A 65 16.35 15.60 14.63
N LEU A 66 15.73 14.69 13.89
CA LEU A 66 16.32 14.15 12.67
C LEU A 66 16.50 15.23 11.58
N LEU A 67 15.56 16.17 11.50
CA LEU A 67 15.65 17.28 10.54
C LEU A 67 16.82 18.21 10.87
N ILE A 68 17.06 18.48 12.15
CA ILE A 68 18.18 19.29 12.66
C ILE A 68 19.50 18.55 12.38
N ASP A 69 19.60 17.26 12.74
CA ASP A 69 20.77 16.44 12.47
C ASP A 69 21.18 16.50 10.99
N HIS A 70 20.21 16.26 10.10
CA HIS A 70 20.45 16.32 8.66
C HIS A 70 20.83 17.72 8.19
N ALA A 71 20.27 18.78 8.79
CA ALA A 71 20.63 20.16 8.45
C ALA A 71 22.09 20.49 8.84
N TRP A 72 22.59 19.89 9.89
CA TRP A 72 24.00 19.98 10.30
C TRP A 72 24.93 19.07 9.51
N GLY A 73 24.38 18.18 8.65
CA GLY A 73 25.12 17.19 7.88
C GLY A 73 25.42 15.91 8.64
N TRP A 74 24.74 15.70 9.77
CA TRP A 74 24.86 14.49 10.59
C TRP A 74 23.84 13.44 10.15
N GLU A 75 24.29 12.19 9.89
CA GLU A 75 23.42 11.04 9.58
C GLU A 75 23.75 9.89 10.55
N PRO A 76 22.95 9.72 11.61
CA PRO A 76 23.20 8.67 12.60
C PRO A 76 22.87 7.26 12.09
N CYS A 77 22.10 7.13 11.01
CA CYS A 77 21.64 5.86 10.50
C CYS A 77 22.71 5.18 9.65
N THR A 78 23.31 4.12 10.17
CA THR A 78 24.27 3.31 9.43
C THR A 78 23.60 2.24 8.57
N VAL A 79 24.32 1.71 7.57
CA VAL A 79 23.86 0.55 6.78
C VAL A 79 23.57 -0.66 7.68
N ALA A 80 24.32 -0.83 8.78
CA ALA A 80 24.06 -1.88 9.76
C ALA A 80 22.72 -1.65 10.50
N ALA A 81 22.43 -0.41 10.88
CA ALA A 81 21.14 -0.04 11.49
C ALA A 81 19.96 -0.30 10.54
N ILE A 82 20.10 0.06 9.26
CA ILE A 82 19.08 -0.22 8.23
C ILE A 82 18.84 -1.73 8.11
N LYS A 83 19.89 -2.54 8.07
CA LYS A 83 19.76 -4.00 7.97
C LYS A 83 19.15 -4.64 9.22
N ALA A 84 19.40 -4.07 10.38
CA ALA A 84 18.88 -4.54 11.67
C ALA A 84 17.45 -4.07 11.96
N TYR A 85 16.98 -3.03 11.26
CA TYR A 85 15.66 -2.45 11.50
C TYR A 85 14.54 -3.46 11.27
N ARG A 86 13.63 -3.53 12.24
CA ARG A 86 12.38 -4.30 12.13
C ARG A 86 11.23 -3.33 12.38
N PRO A 87 10.36 -3.08 11.40
CA PRO A 87 9.21 -2.19 11.57
C PRO A 87 8.23 -2.78 12.60
N ALA A 88 7.62 -1.90 13.39
CA ALA A 88 6.57 -2.29 14.34
C ALA A 88 5.29 -2.76 13.65
N SER A 89 5.03 -2.27 12.45
CA SER A 89 3.97 -2.74 11.57
C SER A 89 4.49 -2.89 10.16
N SER A 90 4.03 -3.89 9.44
CA SER A 90 4.38 -4.09 8.04
C SER A 90 3.12 -4.19 7.19
N SER A 91 3.27 -3.79 5.93
CA SER A 91 2.22 -3.95 4.92
C SER A 91 2.82 -4.49 3.63
N LEU A 92 2.01 -5.23 2.88
CA LEU A 92 2.35 -5.71 1.54
C LEU A 92 1.38 -5.08 0.54
N THR A 93 1.92 -4.33 -0.41
CA THR A 93 1.13 -3.54 -1.36
C THR A 93 1.27 -4.09 -2.77
N SER A 94 0.15 -4.30 -3.45
CA SER A 94 0.06 -4.53 -4.88
C SER A 94 -0.60 -3.33 -5.54
N GLY A 95 0.10 -2.67 -6.46
CA GLY A 95 -0.41 -1.51 -7.19
C GLY A 95 -0.43 -1.76 -8.69
N GLN A 96 -1.41 -1.17 -9.40
CA GLN A 96 -1.50 -1.22 -10.84
C GLN A 96 -2.07 0.09 -11.41
N VAL A 97 -1.44 0.57 -12.49
CA VAL A 97 -2.00 1.60 -13.37
C VAL A 97 -2.46 0.89 -14.64
N LEU A 98 -3.71 1.07 -15.01
CA LEU A 98 -4.29 0.48 -16.20
C LEU A 98 -3.81 1.19 -17.46
N SER A 99 -3.67 0.47 -18.57
CA SER A 99 -3.25 1.02 -19.86
C SER A 99 -4.30 1.98 -20.47
N CYS A 100 -5.57 1.72 -20.19
CA CYS A 100 -6.70 2.58 -20.54
C CYS A 100 -7.65 2.68 -19.34
N ALA A 101 -8.64 3.56 -19.45
CA ALA A 101 -9.69 3.69 -18.47
C ALA A 101 -10.62 2.47 -18.50
N TYR A 102 -11.00 1.94 -17.35
CA TYR A 102 -11.85 0.75 -17.18
C TYR A 102 -13.16 1.11 -16.53
N GLU A 103 -14.24 0.49 -16.98
CA GLU A 103 -15.52 0.50 -16.29
C GLU A 103 -15.44 -0.29 -14.97
N ALA A 104 -16.38 -0.07 -14.05
CA ALA A 104 -16.35 -0.65 -12.72
C ALA A 104 -16.25 -2.19 -12.72
N GLU A 105 -16.96 -2.87 -13.62
CA GLU A 105 -16.94 -4.35 -13.68
C GLU A 105 -15.59 -4.91 -14.13
N GLN A 106 -14.97 -4.27 -15.13
CA GLN A 106 -13.61 -4.63 -15.54
C GLN A 106 -12.59 -4.36 -14.43
N ALA A 107 -12.71 -3.22 -13.75
CA ALA A 107 -11.85 -2.88 -12.61
C ALA A 107 -12.03 -3.88 -11.45
N ARG A 108 -13.26 -4.35 -11.22
CA ARG A 108 -13.58 -5.38 -10.22
C ARG A 108 -12.85 -6.70 -10.50
N LEU A 109 -12.78 -7.11 -11.76
CA LEU A 109 -12.03 -8.29 -12.19
C LEU A 109 -10.52 -8.10 -11.86
N VAL A 110 -9.97 -6.94 -12.19
CA VAL A 110 -8.55 -6.66 -11.90
C VAL A 110 -8.27 -6.65 -10.39
N ILE A 111 -9.19 -6.16 -9.55
CA ILE A 111 -9.06 -6.25 -8.08
C ILE A 111 -8.99 -7.71 -7.62
N LYS A 112 -9.81 -8.60 -8.18
CA LYS A 112 -9.73 -10.05 -7.87
C LYS A 112 -8.37 -10.64 -8.25
N GLU A 113 -7.86 -10.30 -9.43
CA GLU A 113 -6.53 -10.73 -9.88
C GLU A 113 -5.41 -10.22 -8.97
N MET A 114 -5.51 -8.95 -8.54
CA MET A 114 -4.53 -8.35 -7.65
C MET A 114 -4.57 -8.97 -6.24
N ALA A 115 -5.76 -9.23 -5.72
CA ALA A 115 -5.96 -9.86 -4.42
C ALA A 115 -5.45 -11.31 -4.40
N ASP A 116 -5.70 -12.07 -5.49
CA ASP A 116 -5.16 -13.43 -5.65
C ASP A 116 -3.63 -13.45 -5.68
N ALA A 117 -3.04 -12.53 -6.44
CA ALA A 117 -1.59 -12.40 -6.52
C ALA A 117 -0.97 -11.98 -5.17
N LEU A 118 -1.63 -11.07 -4.43
CA LEU A 118 -1.22 -10.64 -3.11
C LEU A 118 -1.27 -11.78 -2.10
N ALA A 119 -2.32 -12.61 -2.13
CA ALA A 119 -2.43 -13.80 -1.30
C ALA A 119 -1.31 -14.82 -1.58
N LEU A 120 -0.97 -15.04 -2.84
CA LEU A 120 0.17 -15.88 -3.21
C LEU A 120 1.50 -15.31 -2.73
N ASP A 121 1.68 -13.98 -2.77
CA ASP A 121 2.87 -13.31 -2.24
C ASP A 121 3.00 -13.47 -0.72
N LEU A 122 1.88 -13.41 0.02
CA LEU A 122 1.85 -13.69 1.46
C LEU A 122 2.30 -15.13 1.75
N VAL A 123 1.74 -16.10 1.03
CA VAL A 123 2.12 -17.51 1.16
C VAL A 123 3.60 -17.73 0.85
N ASP A 124 4.12 -17.12 -0.22
CA ASP A 124 5.52 -17.26 -0.61
C ASP A 124 6.51 -16.74 0.44
N LYS A 125 6.08 -15.73 1.20
CA LYS A 125 6.87 -15.11 2.27
C LYS A 125 6.59 -15.67 3.66
N GLY A 126 5.66 -16.63 3.80
CA GLY A 126 5.24 -17.16 5.10
C GLY A 126 4.54 -16.12 5.98
N LEU A 127 3.78 -15.21 5.36
CA LEU A 127 3.12 -14.07 6.01
C LEU A 127 1.61 -14.22 5.99
N VAL A 128 0.95 -13.58 6.93
CA VAL A 128 -0.51 -13.48 7.04
C VAL A 128 -0.94 -12.05 7.36
N THR A 129 -2.19 -11.71 7.08
CA THR A 129 -2.81 -10.40 7.34
C THR A 129 -4.21 -10.57 7.92
N ASP A 130 -4.67 -9.58 8.69
CA ASP A 130 -6.04 -9.48 9.20
C ASP A 130 -6.81 -8.30 8.60
N GLN A 131 -6.20 -7.52 7.68
CA GLN A 131 -6.83 -6.32 7.14
C GLN A 131 -6.43 -6.07 5.69
N ILE A 132 -7.43 -5.77 4.86
CA ILE A 132 -7.25 -5.33 3.47
C ILE A 132 -7.63 -3.86 3.33
N VAL A 133 -6.77 -3.09 2.70
CA VAL A 133 -7.03 -1.69 2.33
C VAL A 133 -7.07 -1.59 0.81
N LEU A 134 -8.06 -0.89 0.30
CA LEU A 134 -8.25 -0.66 -1.13
C LEU A 134 -8.27 0.83 -1.42
N THR A 135 -7.53 1.24 -2.46
CA THR A 135 -7.60 2.58 -3.03
C THR A 135 -7.81 2.49 -4.53
N VAL A 136 -8.86 3.15 -5.03
CA VAL A 136 -9.24 3.16 -6.45
C VAL A 136 -9.22 4.59 -6.97
N GLY A 137 -8.26 4.89 -7.84
CA GLY A 137 -8.13 6.20 -8.47
C GLY A 137 -8.83 6.22 -9.83
N TYR A 138 -9.62 7.25 -10.04
CA TYR A 138 -10.40 7.44 -11.25
C TYR A 138 -9.60 8.11 -12.36
N ASP A 139 -10.06 7.92 -13.62
CA ASP A 139 -9.45 8.54 -14.77
C ASP A 139 -9.83 10.02 -14.90
N ILE A 140 -8.94 10.80 -15.49
CA ILE A 140 -9.17 12.22 -15.79
C ILE A 140 -10.33 12.42 -16.78
N GLU A 141 -10.57 11.43 -17.65
CA GLU A 141 -11.65 11.45 -18.63
C GLU A 141 -13.03 11.69 -18.01
N ASN A 142 -13.22 11.25 -16.75
CA ASN A 142 -14.45 11.54 -16.01
C ASN A 142 -14.75 13.05 -15.84
N LEU A 143 -13.74 13.91 -15.94
CA LEU A 143 -13.88 15.37 -15.79
C LEU A 143 -13.62 16.13 -17.10
N THR A 144 -12.97 15.49 -18.08
CA THR A 144 -12.64 16.12 -19.37
C THR A 144 -13.65 15.79 -20.48
N ASP A 145 -14.34 14.64 -20.38
CA ASP A 145 -15.46 14.33 -21.26
C ASP A 145 -16.73 15.09 -20.80
N PRO A 146 -17.33 15.95 -21.64
CA PRO A 146 -18.50 16.73 -21.28
C PRO A 146 -19.71 15.87 -20.88
N ALA A 147 -19.91 14.70 -21.47
CA ALA A 147 -21.01 13.80 -21.17
C ALA A 147 -20.87 13.20 -19.75
N ARG A 148 -19.65 12.82 -19.36
CA ARG A 148 -19.36 12.24 -18.04
C ARG A 148 -19.30 13.31 -16.95
N SER A 149 -18.65 14.42 -17.23
CA SER A 149 -18.47 15.51 -16.25
C SER A 149 -19.78 16.21 -15.87
N ALA A 150 -20.75 16.28 -16.79
CA ALA A 150 -22.07 16.87 -16.52
C ALA A 150 -22.84 16.14 -15.41
N GLY A 151 -22.64 14.83 -15.25
CA GLY A 151 -23.30 13.99 -14.23
C GLY A 151 -22.54 13.90 -12.90
N TYR A 152 -21.27 14.29 -12.85
CA TYR A 152 -20.46 14.13 -11.64
C TYR A 152 -20.64 15.32 -10.67
N ARG A 153 -20.96 15.03 -9.41
CA ARG A 153 -21.15 16.02 -8.35
C ARG A 153 -20.28 15.74 -7.13
N GLY A 154 -19.36 14.76 -7.21
CA GLY A 154 -18.46 14.38 -6.13
C GLY A 154 -17.27 15.33 -5.97
N GLU A 155 -16.45 15.04 -4.99
CA GLU A 155 -15.23 15.79 -4.69
C GLU A 155 -14.17 15.59 -5.79
N VAL A 156 -13.42 16.66 -6.08
CA VAL A 156 -12.35 16.69 -7.06
C VAL A 156 -11.06 17.05 -6.37
N GLU A 157 -10.00 16.27 -6.62
CA GLU A 157 -8.65 16.48 -6.09
C GLU A 157 -7.66 16.76 -7.20
N LYS A 158 -6.47 17.25 -6.83
CA LYS A 158 -5.32 17.32 -7.74
C LYS A 158 -4.44 16.10 -7.54
N ASP A 159 -4.15 15.39 -8.62
CA ASP A 159 -3.18 14.30 -8.58
C ASP A 159 -1.73 14.84 -8.41
N ARG A 160 -0.76 13.93 -8.29
CA ARG A 160 0.68 14.29 -8.16
C ARG A 160 1.23 15.13 -9.32
N TYR A 161 0.54 15.17 -10.46
CA TYR A 161 0.90 15.96 -11.62
C TYR A 161 0.11 17.28 -11.73
N GLY A 162 -0.70 17.60 -10.68
CA GLY A 162 -1.52 18.81 -10.64
C GLY A 162 -2.82 18.72 -11.45
N ARG A 163 -3.15 17.58 -12.05
CA ARG A 163 -4.36 17.38 -12.86
C ARG A 163 -5.56 17.16 -11.96
N ARG A 164 -6.70 17.74 -12.32
CA ARG A 164 -7.96 17.53 -11.61
C ARG A 164 -8.49 16.12 -11.94
N VAL A 165 -8.78 15.36 -10.90
CA VAL A 165 -9.36 14.01 -10.99
C VAL A 165 -10.45 13.86 -9.93
N PRO A 166 -11.47 13.00 -10.13
CA PRO A 166 -12.38 12.65 -9.05
C PRO A 166 -11.60 12.10 -7.84
N LYS A 167 -12.06 12.46 -6.64
CA LYS A 167 -11.45 11.96 -5.40
C LYS A 167 -11.39 10.43 -5.43
N PRO A 168 -10.24 9.80 -5.17
CA PRO A 168 -10.10 8.35 -5.14
C PRO A 168 -11.03 7.73 -4.11
N ALA A 169 -11.65 6.60 -4.45
CA ALA A 169 -12.32 5.77 -3.48
C ALA A 169 -11.29 5.07 -2.59
N HIS A 170 -11.53 5.08 -1.28
CA HIS A 170 -10.64 4.48 -0.30
C HIS A 170 -11.45 3.80 0.79
N GLY A 171 -10.99 2.64 1.24
CA GLY A 171 -11.64 1.91 2.31
C GLY A 171 -10.77 0.81 2.88
N THR A 172 -11.26 0.28 4.01
CA THR A 172 -10.62 -0.80 4.75
C THR A 172 -11.63 -1.89 5.05
N GLU A 173 -11.19 -3.14 5.00
CA GLU A 173 -11.93 -4.33 5.40
C GLU A 173 -11.10 -5.16 6.35
N ASN A 174 -11.66 -5.45 7.53
CA ASN A 174 -11.03 -6.34 8.49
C ASN A 174 -11.45 -7.78 8.21
N LEU A 175 -10.50 -8.69 8.32
CA LEU A 175 -10.73 -10.12 8.22
C LEU A 175 -10.98 -10.69 9.63
N ASP A 176 -11.77 -11.74 9.72
CA ASP A 176 -12.12 -12.37 11.01
C ASP A 176 -10.91 -12.93 11.76
N SER A 177 -9.83 -13.22 11.06
CA SER A 177 -8.58 -13.75 11.58
C SER A 177 -7.43 -13.51 10.63
N TYR A 178 -6.20 -13.59 11.13
CA TYR A 178 -5.00 -13.58 10.30
C TYR A 178 -5.03 -14.71 9.28
N THR A 179 -4.83 -14.38 7.99
CA THR A 179 -4.93 -15.35 6.91
C THR A 179 -4.07 -14.98 5.70
N SER A 180 -3.71 -15.98 4.91
CA SER A 180 -3.17 -15.86 3.54
C SER A 180 -4.05 -16.58 2.52
N SER A 181 -5.30 -16.93 2.89
CA SER A 181 -6.27 -17.56 2.00
C SER A 181 -6.63 -16.62 0.83
N ALA A 182 -6.38 -17.06 -0.40
CA ALA A 182 -6.72 -16.30 -1.59
C ALA A 182 -8.23 -16.07 -1.69
N ARG A 183 -9.05 -17.05 -1.29
CA ARG A 183 -10.51 -16.93 -1.26
C ARG A 183 -10.95 -15.81 -0.33
N LYS A 184 -10.53 -15.85 0.95
CA LYS A 184 -10.91 -14.83 1.95
C LYS A 184 -10.45 -13.42 1.55
N ILE A 185 -9.22 -13.29 1.06
CA ILE A 185 -8.65 -12.00 0.63
C ILE A 185 -9.36 -11.47 -0.61
N MET A 186 -9.67 -12.33 -1.60
CA MET A 186 -10.43 -11.91 -2.79
C MET A 186 -11.86 -11.51 -2.44
N ASP A 187 -12.53 -12.27 -1.59
CA ASP A 187 -13.91 -11.98 -1.17
C ASP A 187 -13.96 -10.64 -0.43
N ALA A 188 -13.04 -10.41 0.52
CA ALA A 188 -12.95 -9.16 1.26
C ALA A 188 -12.62 -7.96 0.34
N ALA A 189 -11.62 -8.09 -0.54
CA ALA A 189 -11.25 -7.03 -1.47
C ALA A 189 -12.38 -6.70 -2.45
N THR A 190 -13.14 -7.71 -2.90
CA THR A 190 -14.27 -7.54 -3.81
C THR A 190 -15.46 -6.89 -3.12
N ALA A 191 -15.81 -7.33 -1.92
CA ALA A 191 -16.88 -6.73 -1.12
C ALA A 191 -16.56 -5.27 -0.76
N LEU A 192 -15.30 -5.00 -0.40
CA LEU A 192 -14.82 -3.65 -0.16
C LEU A 192 -14.93 -2.77 -1.40
N PHE A 193 -14.48 -3.28 -2.57
CA PHE A 193 -14.61 -2.58 -3.85
C PHE A 193 -16.06 -2.22 -4.14
N ASP A 194 -16.97 -3.19 -4.05
CA ASP A 194 -18.40 -3.00 -4.34
C ASP A 194 -19.05 -1.96 -3.40
N ARG A 195 -18.54 -1.81 -2.17
CA ARG A 195 -19.02 -0.85 -1.18
C ARG A 195 -18.52 0.57 -1.43
N ILE A 196 -17.28 0.74 -1.91
CA ILE A 196 -16.66 2.08 -1.99
C ILE A 196 -16.67 2.69 -3.40
N ILE A 197 -16.85 1.87 -4.46
CA ILE A 197 -16.74 2.33 -5.85
C ILE A 197 -17.88 3.22 -6.26
N HIS A 198 -17.59 4.27 -7.02
CA HIS A 198 -18.59 5.00 -7.78
C HIS A 198 -18.73 4.37 -9.17
N ARG A 199 -19.77 3.55 -9.37
CA ARG A 199 -19.93 2.70 -10.57
C ARG A 199 -20.01 3.47 -11.90
N GLY A 200 -20.38 4.73 -11.88
CA GLY A 200 -20.46 5.59 -13.06
C GLY A 200 -19.12 6.21 -13.49
N LEU A 201 -18.04 5.99 -12.74
CA LEU A 201 -16.74 6.57 -13.02
C LEU A 201 -15.78 5.54 -13.61
N LEU A 202 -14.99 5.98 -14.57
CA LEU A 202 -13.88 5.22 -15.14
C LEU A 202 -12.72 5.13 -14.16
N VAL A 203 -12.17 3.94 -13.99
CA VAL A 203 -11.04 3.63 -13.12
C VAL A 203 -9.72 3.67 -13.89
N ARG A 204 -8.66 4.21 -13.29
CA ARG A 204 -7.33 4.29 -13.91
C ARG A 204 -6.24 3.61 -13.10
N ARG A 205 -6.33 3.59 -11.79
CA ARG A 205 -5.32 2.99 -10.91
C ARG A 205 -5.95 2.34 -9.70
N MET A 206 -5.30 1.31 -9.20
CA MET A 206 -5.77 0.56 -8.04
C MET A 206 -4.60 0.14 -7.18
N TYR A 207 -4.82 0.12 -5.86
CA TYR A 207 -3.89 -0.40 -4.87
C TYR A 207 -4.65 -1.30 -3.91
N VAL A 208 -4.16 -2.53 -3.77
CA VAL A 208 -4.63 -3.49 -2.77
C VAL A 208 -3.48 -3.68 -1.77
N VAL A 209 -3.76 -3.44 -0.51
CA VAL A 209 -2.77 -3.49 0.57
C VAL A 209 -3.22 -4.50 1.61
N ALA A 210 -2.36 -5.44 1.94
CA ALA A 210 -2.46 -6.24 3.15
C ALA A 210 -1.77 -5.48 4.28
N ASN A 211 -2.52 -5.08 5.30
CA ASN A 211 -2.01 -4.41 6.49
C ASN A 211 -1.80 -5.39 7.64
N HIS A 212 -1.12 -4.92 8.69
CA HIS A 212 -0.81 -5.69 9.90
C HIS A 212 -0.16 -7.06 9.56
N VAL A 213 0.70 -7.05 8.54
CA VAL A 213 1.33 -8.28 8.07
C VAL A 213 2.32 -8.78 9.11
N VAL A 214 2.18 -10.04 9.50
CA VAL A 214 3.04 -10.72 10.47
C VAL A 214 3.47 -12.09 9.92
N PRO A 215 4.60 -12.65 10.40
CA PRO A 215 4.93 -14.04 10.15
C PRO A 215 3.80 -14.96 10.62
N GLU A 216 3.46 -15.98 9.82
CA GLU A 216 2.37 -16.91 10.13
C GLU A 216 2.56 -17.60 11.51
N ALA A 217 3.83 -17.88 11.87
CA ALA A 217 4.17 -18.48 13.16
C ALA A 217 3.94 -17.54 14.37
N GLU A 218 3.93 -16.22 14.14
CA GLU A 218 3.78 -15.18 15.16
C GLU A 218 2.35 -14.60 15.19
N ALA A 219 1.50 -15.02 14.26
CA ALA A 219 0.14 -14.50 14.15
C ALA A 219 -0.65 -14.79 15.44
N PRO A 220 -1.34 -13.77 15.99
CA PRO A 220 -2.23 -13.98 17.13
C PRO A 220 -3.28 -15.04 16.77
N LYS A 221 -3.34 -16.10 17.54
CA LYS A 221 -4.43 -17.07 17.43
C LYS A 221 -5.70 -16.42 17.95
N LYS A 222 -6.81 -16.63 17.25
CA LYS A 222 -8.10 -16.20 17.76
C LYS A 222 -8.28 -16.88 19.12
N ASN A 223 -8.37 -16.08 20.19
CA ASN A 223 -8.63 -16.62 21.51
C ASN A 223 -9.95 -17.37 21.44
N GLU A 224 -9.90 -18.68 21.66
CA GLU A 224 -11.09 -19.52 21.88
C GLU A 224 -11.71 -19.24 23.26
N ASP A 225 -11.11 -18.29 24.01
CA ASP A 225 -11.48 -17.98 25.38
C ASP A 225 -12.83 -17.24 25.42
N PHE A 226 -13.79 -17.93 26.00
CA PHE A 226 -15.13 -17.46 26.31
C PHE A 226 -16.06 -17.19 25.13
N VAL A 227 -16.47 -18.25 24.43
CA VAL A 227 -17.75 -18.18 23.74
C VAL A 227 -18.82 -18.18 24.84
N GLN A 228 -19.40 -17.00 25.09
CA GLN A 228 -20.60 -16.92 25.92
C GLN A 228 -21.66 -17.81 25.26
N MET A 229 -21.97 -18.95 25.90
CA MET A 229 -22.94 -19.90 25.35
C MET A 229 -24.31 -19.22 25.25
N ASP A 230 -24.80 -19.08 24.02
CA ASP A 230 -26.15 -18.65 23.73
C ASP A 230 -27.05 -19.86 23.64
N LEU A 231 -28.23 -19.79 24.29
CA LEU A 231 -29.23 -20.86 24.33
C LEU A 231 -29.84 -21.21 22.96
N PHE A 232 -29.65 -20.35 21.96
CA PHE A 232 -30.22 -20.48 20.62
C PHE A 232 -29.22 -20.93 19.54
N THR A 233 -27.94 -21.10 19.90
CA THR A 233 -26.88 -21.47 18.96
C THR A 233 -26.64 -22.99 19.04
N ASP A 234 -26.76 -23.68 17.91
CA ASP A 234 -26.35 -25.09 17.80
C ASP A 234 -24.81 -25.19 17.69
N TYR A 235 -24.18 -25.41 18.85
CA TYR A 235 -22.72 -25.57 18.93
C TYR A 235 -22.21 -26.83 18.23
N GLY A 236 -23.08 -27.83 17.99
CA GLY A 236 -22.74 -29.00 17.21
C GLY A 236 -22.52 -28.64 15.75
N GLU A 237 -23.48 -27.98 15.16
CA GLU A 237 -23.36 -27.46 13.78
C GLU A 237 -22.20 -26.47 13.63
N GLN A 238 -21.99 -25.58 14.59
CA GLN A 238 -20.90 -24.60 14.56
C GLN A 238 -19.53 -25.31 14.51
N LYS A 239 -19.31 -26.34 15.35
CA LYS A 239 -18.07 -27.12 15.33
C LYS A 239 -17.87 -27.88 14.02
N VAL A 240 -18.94 -28.40 13.43
CA VAL A 240 -18.86 -29.07 12.11
C VAL A 240 -18.42 -28.05 11.04
N ARG A 241 -19.08 -26.89 10.97
CA ARG A 241 -18.72 -25.81 10.01
C ARG A 241 -17.28 -25.32 10.20
N GLN A 242 -16.82 -25.20 11.45
CA GLN A 242 -15.44 -24.80 11.74
C GLN A 242 -14.44 -25.84 11.20
N ARG A 243 -14.68 -27.13 11.43
CA ARG A 243 -13.82 -28.22 10.92
C ARG A 243 -13.81 -28.28 9.39
N GLU A 244 -14.95 -28.05 8.75
CA GLU A 244 -15.05 -27.99 7.30
C GLU A 244 -14.27 -26.83 6.73
N GLU A 245 -14.36 -25.63 7.36
CA GLU A 245 -13.61 -24.44 6.96
C GLU A 245 -12.09 -24.66 7.16
N GLU A 246 -11.65 -25.21 8.28
CA GLU A 246 -10.25 -25.54 8.53
C GLU A 246 -9.70 -26.53 7.48
N ALA A 247 -10.50 -27.56 7.14
CA ALA A 247 -10.14 -28.52 6.10
C ALA A 247 -10.07 -27.87 4.72
N ALA A 248 -10.97 -26.93 4.42
CA ALA A 248 -10.97 -26.16 3.17
C ALA A 248 -9.75 -25.26 3.07
N LEU A 249 -9.40 -24.52 4.14
CA LEU A 249 -8.21 -23.68 4.23
C LEU A 249 -6.91 -24.51 4.07
N SER A 250 -6.84 -25.69 4.69
CA SER A 250 -5.70 -26.58 4.55
C SER A 250 -5.52 -27.08 3.11
N ARG A 251 -6.62 -27.43 2.42
CA ARG A 251 -6.57 -27.80 0.99
C ARG A 251 -6.17 -26.62 0.11
N GLU A 252 -6.73 -25.45 0.36
CA GLU A 252 -6.37 -24.22 -0.35
C GLU A 252 -4.89 -23.91 -0.21
N ARG A 253 -4.33 -23.99 0.99
CA ARG A 253 -2.90 -23.77 1.27
C ARG A 253 -2.02 -24.68 0.42
N LYS A 254 -2.31 -25.99 0.36
CA LYS A 254 -1.58 -26.95 -0.46
C LYS A 254 -1.65 -26.60 -1.96
N LEU A 255 -2.80 -26.13 -2.43
CA LEU A 255 -2.97 -25.69 -3.82
C LEU A 255 -2.16 -24.41 -4.10
N GLN A 256 -2.13 -23.45 -3.19
CA GLN A 256 -1.33 -22.24 -3.32
C GLN A 256 0.17 -22.56 -3.37
N GLU A 257 0.66 -23.44 -2.51
CA GLU A 257 2.05 -23.89 -2.49
C GLU A 257 2.44 -24.63 -3.79
N ALA A 258 1.59 -25.52 -4.27
CA ALA A 258 1.78 -26.20 -5.55
C ALA A 258 1.80 -25.20 -6.72
N ALA A 259 0.87 -24.23 -6.72
CA ALA A 259 0.82 -23.18 -7.74
C ALA A 259 2.09 -22.32 -7.72
N LEU A 260 2.58 -21.96 -6.54
CA LEU A 260 3.84 -21.22 -6.38
C LEU A 260 5.04 -22.02 -6.91
N ALA A 261 5.13 -23.31 -6.60
CA ALA A 261 6.19 -24.17 -7.09
C ALA A 261 6.22 -24.23 -8.64
N ILE A 262 5.05 -24.37 -9.26
CA ILE A 262 4.90 -24.35 -10.73
C ILE A 262 5.31 -22.97 -11.28
N LYS A 263 4.81 -21.88 -10.71
CA LYS A 263 5.12 -20.52 -11.18
C LYS A 263 6.59 -20.16 -11.02
N LYS A 264 7.26 -20.61 -9.95
CA LYS A 264 8.71 -20.43 -9.75
C LYS A 264 9.53 -21.21 -10.78
N LYS A 265 9.11 -22.42 -11.12
CA LYS A 265 9.86 -23.29 -12.04
C LYS A 265 9.65 -22.95 -13.51
N TYR A 266 8.42 -22.60 -13.89
CA TYR A 266 8.02 -22.47 -15.30
C TYR A 266 7.58 -21.04 -15.67
N GLY A 267 7.66 -20.09 -14.74
CA GLY A 267 7.26 -18.70 -14.95
C GLY A 267 5.84 -18.38 -14.45
N LYS A 268 5.61 -17.11 -14.21
CA LYS A 268 4.36 -16.62 -13.57
C LYS A 268 3.09 -16.94 -14.36
N ASN A 269 3.19 -17.10 -15.68
CA ASN A 269 2.09 -17.42 -16.58
C ASN A 269 1.89 -18.93 -16.83
N ALA A 270 2.71 -19.79 -16.22
CA ALA A 270 2.60 -21.25 -16.39
C ALA A 270 1.30 -21.83 -15.80
N LEU A 271 0.72 -21.15 -14.83
CA LEU A 271 -0.57 -21.51 -14.24
C LEU A 271 -1.43 -20.25 -14.08
N LEU A 272 -2.58 -20.24 -14.73
CA LEU A 272 -3.56 -19.14 -14.69
C LEU A 272 -4.91 -19.66 -14.19
N LYS A 273 -5.66 -18.81 -13.50
CA LYS A 273 -7.06 -19.07 -13.16
C LYS A 273 -7.98 -18.64 -14.32
N GLY A 274 -9.19 -19.20 -14.39
CA GLY A 274 -10.15 -18.85 -15.45
C GLY A 274 -10.38 -17.35 -15.57
N MET A 275 -10.49 -16.64 -14.44
CA MET A 275 -10.65 -15.18 -14.39
C MET A 275 -9.51 -14.40 -15.11
N ASN A 276 -8.31 -14.97 -15.21
CA ASN A 276 -7.19 -14.32 -15.91
C ASN A 276 -7.30 -14.39 -17.45
N LEU A 277 -8.32 -15.07 -17.95
CA LEU A 277 -8.63 -15.23 -19.38
C LEU A 277 -9.88 -14.45 -19.79
N GLU A 278 -10.57 -13.83 -18.84
CA GLU A 278 -11.74 -12.99 -19.09
C GLU A 278 -11.37 -11.69 -19.80
N GLU A 279 -12.33 -11.09 -20.50
CA GLU A 279 -12.15 -9.78 -21.13
C GLU A 279 -11.88 -8.70 -20.08
N GLY A 280 -10.83 -7.90 -20.27
CA GLY A 280 -10.36 -6.90 -19.30
C GLY A 280 -9.38 -7.44 -18.26
N ALA A 281 -9.09 -8.76 -18.22
CA ALA A 281 -8.08 -9.31 -17.33
C ALA A 281 -6.67 -8.80 -17.67
N THR A 282 -5.88 -8.50 -16.65
CA THR A 282 -4.55 -7.88 -16.80
C THR A 282 -3.39 -8.77 -16.32
N ALA A 283 -3.67 -9.84 -15.58
CA ALA A 283 -2.64 -10.63 -14.90
C ALA A 283 -1.57 -11.18 -15.86
N ARG A 284 -1.94 -11.67 -17.04
CA ARG A 284 -0.99 -12.19 -18.04
C ARG A 284 0.03 -11.14 -18.46
N THR A 285 -0.45 -9.94 -18.78
CA THR A 285 0.41 -8.82 -19.20
C THR A 285 1.26 -8.33 -18.02
N ARG A 286 0.66 -8.20 -16.83
CA ARG A 286 1.33 -7.76 -15.61
C ARG A 286 2.45 -8.71 -15.18
N ASN A 287 2.26 -10.00 -15.32
CA ASN A 287 3.27 -11.02 -14.99
C ASN A 287 4.54 -10.90 -15.85
N GLY A 288 4.47 -10.31 -17.03
CA GLY A 288 5.60 -10.01 -17.91
C GLY A 288 6.25 -8.64 -17.68
N GLN A 289 5.80 -7.87 -16.68
CA GLN A 289 6.37 -6.55 -16.38
C GLN A 289 7.39 -6.63 -15.25
N ILE A 290 8.40 -5.76 -15.32
CA ILE A 290 9.39 -5.54 -14.26
C ILE A 290 9.20 -4.13 -13.73
N GLY A 291 8.87 -3.99 -12.43
CA GLY A 291 8.65 -2.68 -11.81
C GLY A 291 7.52 -1.85 -12.44
N GLY A 292 6.52 -2.51 -13.06
CA GLY A 292 5.39 -1.84 -13.71
C GLY A 292 5.64 -1.43 -15.16
N HIS A 293 6.80 -1.73 -15.72
CA HIS A 293 7.16 -1.47 -17.12
C HIS A 293 7.38 -2.78 -17.88
N ARG A 294 7.12 -2.78 -19.18
CA ARG A 294 7.54 -3.89 -20.06
C ARG A 294 9.06 -3.88 -20.14
N ALA A 295 9.67 -5.04 -19.90
CA ALA A 295 11.10 -5.27 -20.12
C ALA A 295 11.41 -5.25 -21.61
#